data_59a286bafd00e44e916f4a93c08d1630
#
_entry.id   59a286bafd00e44e916f4a93c08d1630
#
_cell.length_a   1.000
_cell.length_b   1.000
_cell.length_c   1.000
_cell.angle_alpha   90.00
_cell.angle_beta   90.00
_cell.angle_gamma   90.00
#
_symmetry.space_group_name_H-M   'P 1'
#
loop_
_entity.id
_entity.type
_entity.pdbx_description
1 polymer ?
#
loop_
_entity_poly.entity_id
_entity_poly.type
_entity_poly.pdbx_seq_one_letter_code
_entity_poly.pdbx_strand_id
1 'polypeptide(L)'
;MSQRVLVVDDSSFMRSLLTKIIKKSPKIDDVVEAMDGNSAVEKYQQEHPNLVTMDIDMPGMNGLEAAKKIKELDPKAKIVMVTSANKEEMKKEAQKIGTLGYITKPFDAEKINEVINKI
;
A
#
# COMPACT_ATOMS: atom_id res chain seq x y z
N MET A 1 -8.57 -10.85 -16.24
CA MET A 1 -8.32 -11.15 -14.81
C MET A 1 -8.48 -9.86 -14.02
N SER A 2 -9.17 -9.93 -12.91
CA SER A 2 -9.41 -8.74 -12.11
C SER A 2 -8.15 -8.35 -11.34
N GLN A 3 -7.89 -7.04 -11.28
CA GLN A 3 -6.82 -6.46 -10.50
C GLN A 3 -7.43 -5.66 -9.36
N ARG A 4 -7.10 -6.04 -8.14
CA ARG A 4 -7.61 -5.40 -6.93
C ARG A 4 -6.46 -4.76 -6.17
N VAL A 5 -6.69 -3.54 -5.68
CA VAL A 5 -5.71 -2.81 -4.87
C VAL A 5 -6.27 -2.63 -3.45
N LEU A 6 -5.44 -2.89 -2.46
CA LEU A 6 -5.76 -2.58 -1.06
C LEU A 6 -5.06 -1.27 -0.69
N VAL A 7 -5.83 -0.27 -0.30
CA VAL A 7 -5.31 1.04 0.12
C VAL A 7 -5.34 1.11 1.65
N VAL A 8 -4.17 1.25 2.26
CA VAL A 8 -4.03 1.30 3.72
C VAL A 8 -3.51 2.66 4.17
N ASP A 9 -4.34 3.40 4.90
CA ASP A 9 -3.99 4.71 5.43
C ASP A 9 -5.00 5.03 6.54
N ASP A 10 -4.57 5.62 7.64
CA ASP A 10 -5.49 5.98 8.73
C ASP A 10 -6.32 7.23 8.41
N SER A 11 -5.92 8.00 7.39
CA SER A 11 -6.65 9.18 6.94
C SER A 11 -7.69 8.80 5.88
N SER A 12 -8.98 9.02 6.20
CA SER A 12 -10.07 8.75 5.26
C SER A 12 -9.95 9.64 4.01
N PHE A 13 -9.47 10.87 4.17
CA PHE A 13 -9.22 11.78 3.05
C PHE A 13 -8.18 11.18 2.09
N MET A 14 -7.08 10.69 2.64
CA MET A 14 -6.00 10.12 1.83
C MET A 14 -6.44 8.83 1.14
N ARG A 15 -7.21 7.98 1.83
CA ARG A 15 -7.76 6.76 1.22
C ARG A 15 -8.65 7.11 0.03
N SER A 16 -9.52 8.11 0.18
CA SER A 16 -10.39 8.57 -0.91
C SER A 16 -9.58 9.10 -2.09
N LEU A 17 -8.54 9.89 -1.81
CA LEU A 17 -7.69 10.45 -2.86
C LEU A 17 -6.99 9.36 -3.65
N LEU A 18 -6.35 8.43 -2.95
CA LEU A 18 -5.65 7.31 -3.57
C LEU A 18 -6.61 6.44 -4.38
N THR A 19 -7.77 6.14 -3.82
CA THR A 19 -8.79 5.34 -4.49
C THR A 19 -9.22 5.99 -5.81
N LYS A 20 -9.44 7.30 -5.82
CA LYS A 20 -9.79 8.03 -7.05
C LYS A 20 -8.70 7.93 -8.11
N ILE A 21 -7.46 8.12 -7.70
CA ILE A 21 -6.32 8.04 -8.62
C ILE A 21 -6.21 6.63 -9.19
N ILE A 22 -6.27 5.64 -8.34
CA ILE A 22 -6.10 4.23 -8.72
C ILE A 22 -7.23 3.76 -9.64
N LYS A 23 -8.47 4.14 -9.34
CA LYS A 23 -9.63 3.74 -10.14
C LYS A 23 -9.66 4.34 -11.54
N LYS A 24 -8.89 5.39 -11.79
CA LYS A 24 -8.76 5.95 -13.13
C LYS A 24 -7.98 5.06 -14.08
N SER A 25 -7.18 4.14 -13.54
CA SER A 25 -6.44 3.20 -14.36
C SER A 25 -7.38 2.11 -14.90
N PRO A 26 -7.42 1.88 -16.22
CA PRO A 26 -8.24 0.82 -16.80
C PRO A 26 -7.78 -0.58 -16.38
N LYS A 27 -6.59 -0.68 -15.81
CA LYS A 27 -6.02 -1.93 -15.34
C LYS A 27 -6.65 -2.41 -14.03
N ILE A 28 -7.22 -1.50 -13.24
CA ILE A 28 -7.75 -1.79 -11.90
C ILE A 28 -9.25 -1.96 -11.93
N ASP A 29 -9.73 -3.08 -11.43
CA ASP A 29 -11.17 -3.39 -11.38
C ASP A 29 -11.80 -3.00 -10.04
N ASP A 30 -11.03 -3.07 -8.96
CA ASP A 30 -11.59 -2.91 -7.62
C ASP A 30 -10.55 -2.36 -6.64
N VAL A 31 -11.01 -1.57 -5.68
CA VAL A 31 -10.18 -1.03 -4.60
C VAL A 31 -10.86 -1.32 -3.27
N VAL A 32 -10.12 -1.91 -2.36
CA VAL A 32 -10.58 -2.10 -0.97
C VAL A 32 -9.71 -1.26 -0.04
N GLU A 33 -10.20 -0.92 1.13
CA GLU A 33 -9.52 0.00 2.04
C GLU A 33 -9.37 -0.60 3.42
N ALA A 34 -8.29 -0.22 4.11
CA ALA A 34 -8.06 -0.54 5.51
C ALA A 34 -7.51 0.71 6.22
N MET A 35 -7.84 0.89 7.48
CA MET A 35 -7.49 2.11 8.22
C MET A 35 -6.33 1.93 9.20
N ASP A 36 -5.85 0.71 9.38
CA ASP A 36 -4.71 0.43 10.27
C ASP A 36 -4.00 -0.86 9.86
N GLY A 37 -2.90 -1.16 10.56
CA GLY A 37 -2.07 -2.31 10.22
C GLY A 37 -2.77 -3.65 10.41
N ASN A 38 -3.53 -3.79 11.51
CA ASN A 38 -4.24 -5.03 11.78
C ASN A 38 -5.31 -5.31 10.73
N SER A 39 -6.12 -4.31 10.40
CA SER A 39 -7.15 -4.47 9.37
C SER A 39 -6.52 -4.70 7.99
N ALA A 40 -5.33 -4.14 7.73
CA ALA A 40 -4.62 -4.37 6.49
C ALA A 40 -4.24 -5.84 6.32
N VAL A 41 -3.71 -6.46 7.37
CA VAL A 41 -3.35 -7.88 7.34
C VAL A 41 -4.58 -8.76 7.12
N GLU A 42 -5.68 -8.47 7.84
CA GLU A 42 -6.95 -9.18 7.68
C GLU A 42 -7.50 -9.05 6.27
N LYS A 43 -7.54 -7.82 5.75
CA LYS A 43 -8.05 -7.55 4.39
C LYS A 43 -7.20 -8.25 3.34
N TYR A 44 -5.89 -8.27 3.52
CA TYR A 44 -5.01 -8.97 2.60
C TYR A 44 -5.38 -10.45 2.50
N GLN A 45 -5.61 -11.09 3.63
CA GLN A 45 -5.97 -12.49 3.68
C GLN A 45 -7.37 -12.77 3.10
N GLN A 46 -8.30 -11.86 3.29
CA GLN A 46 -9.68 -11.99 2.80
C GLN A 46 -9.80 -11.70 1.31
N GLU A 47 -9.14 -10.65 0.85
CA GLU A 47 -9.35 -10.10 -0.50
C GLU A 47 -8.30 -10.47 -1.52
N HIS A 48 -7.13 -10.95 -1.09
CA HIS A 48 -6.03 -11.33 -1.97
C HIS A 48 -5.72 -10.25 -3.02
N PRO A 49 -5.43 -9.01 -2.61
CA PRO A 49 -5.21 -7.93 -3.57
C PRO A 49 -3.93 -8.14 -4.38
N ASN A 50 -3.89 -7.56 -5.56
CA ASN A 50 -2.72 -7.64 -6.45
C ASN A 50 -1.66 -6.61 -6.09
N LEU A 51 -2.05 -5.55 -5.36
CA LEU A 51 -1.15 -4.50 -4.91
C LEU A 51 -1.67 -3.94 -3.60
N VAL A 52 -0.76 -3.57 -2.70
CA VAL A 52 -1.09 -2.88 -1.45
C VAL A 52 -0.35 -1.54 -1.45
N THR A 53 -1.07 -0.44 -1.20
CA THR A 53 -0.43 0.83 -0.87
C THR A 53 -0.50 0.96 0.65
N MET A 54 0.64 1.20 1.29
CA MET A 54 0.77 1.14 2.75
C MET A 54 1.38 2.41 3.32
N ASP A 55 0.64 3.08 4.20
CA ASP A 55 1.20 4.16 5.00
C ASP A 55 1.96 3.58 6.19
N ILE A 56 2.95 4.27 6.69
CA ILE A 56 3.74 3.84 7.85
C ILE A 56 3.13 4.34 9.15
N ASP A 57 2.85 5.64 9.24
CA ASP A 57 2.40 6.27 10.49
C ASP A 57 0.91 6.02 10.73
N MET A 58 0.62 4.97 11.48
CA MET A 58 -0.74 4.58 11.84
C MET A 58 -0.78 4.17 13.31
N PRO A 59 -1.93 4.35 14.00
CA PRO A 59 -2.05 3.92 15.39
C PRO A 59 -1.91 2.40 15.51
N GLY A 60 -1.28 1.95 16.58
CA GLY A 60 -1.04 0.52 16.82
C GLY A 60 0.08 0.00 15.93
N MET A 61 -0.21 -1.04 15.16
CA MET A 61 0.76 -1.62 14.23
C MET A 61 1.05 -0.62 13.09
N ASN A 62 2.32 -0.23 12.93
CA ASN A 62 2.69 0.66 11.84
C ASN A 62 2.78 -0.08 10.51
N GLY A 63 2.91 0.68 9.41
CA GLY A 63 2.90 0.10 8.06
C GLY A 63 4.07 -0.82 7.75
N LEU A 64 5.24 -0.58 8.33
CA LEU A 64 6.39 -1.47 8.12
C LEU A 64 6.15 -2.84 8.77
N GLU A 65 5.58 -2.84 9.97
CA GLU A 65 5.21 -4.07 10.66
C GLU A 65 4.13 -4.84 9.89
N ALA A 66 3.12 -4.12 9.40
CA ALA A 66 2.04 -4.71 8.60
C ALA A 66 2.59 -5.30 7.30
N ALA A 67 3.45 -4.57 6.60
CA ALA A 67 4.06 -5.04 5.36
C ALA A 67 4.88 -6.30 5.60
N LYS A 68 5.63 -6.34 6.70
CA LYS A 68 6.43 -7.51 7.06
C LYS A 68 5.53 -8.73 7.29
N LYS A 69 4.44 -8.55 8.03
CA LYS A 69 3.48 -9.64 8.28
C LYS A 69 2.83 -10.14 6.99
N ILE A 70 2.45 -9.24 6.11
CA ILE A 70 1.87 -9.61 4.82
C ILE A 70 2.87 -10.41 4.00
N LYS A 71 4.13 -10.00 3.96
CA LYS A 71 5.19 -10.71 3.23
C LYS A 71 5.50 -12.08 3.85
N GLU A 72 5.34 -12.21 5.16
CA GLU A 72 5.49 -13.51 5.82
C GLU A 72 4.37 -14.47 5.44
N LEU A 73 3.15 -13.95 5.31
CA LEU A 73 1.99 -14.73 4.89
C LEU A 73 2.02 -15.05 3.39
N ASP A 74 2.53 -14.12 2.60
CA ASP A 74 2.61 -14.26 1.15
C ASP A 74 3.89 -13.60 0.63
N PRO A 75 4.97 -14.38 0.44
CA PRO A 75 6.23 -13.80 -0.04
C PRO A 75 6.16 -13.10 -1.40
N LYS A 76 5.12 -13.36 -2.17
CA LYS A 76 4.91 -12.73 -3.48
C LYS A 76 4.07 -11.45 -3.41
N ALA A 77 3.63 -11.06 -2.22
CA ALA A 77 2.84 -9.86 -2.03
C ALA A 77 3.55 -8.63 -2.61
N LYS A 78 2.81 -7.81 -3.34
CA LYS A 78 3.31 -6.57 -3.92
C LYS A 78 2.83 -5.41 -3.08
N ILE A 79 3.78 -4.73 -2.44
CA ILE A 79 3.49 -3.64 -1.50
C ILE A 79 4.32 -2.42 -1.90
N VAL A 80 3.68 -1.27 -1.99
CA VAL A 80 4.37 0.02 -2.15
C VAL A 80 4.07 0.88 -0.94
N MET A 81 5.11 1.48 -0.35
CA MET A 81 4.91 2.40 0.77
C MET A 81 4.49 3.76 0.22
N VAL A 82 3.46 4.35 0.82
CA VAL A 82 2.97 5.69 0.47
C VAL A 82 2.78 6.45 1.77
N THR A 83 3.76 7.29 2.13
CA THR A 83 3.83 7.83 3.48
C THR A 83 4.54 9.18 3.51
N SER A 84 4.27 9.98 4.54
CA SER A 84 5.02 11.22 4.79
C SER A 84 6.32 10.95 5.57
N ALA A 85 6.49 9.74 6.12
CA ALA A 85 7.72 9.35 6.79
C ALA A 85 8.84 9.20 5.75
N ASN A 86 9.92 9.96 5.90
CA ASN A 86 10.97 10.00 4.89
C ASN A 86 12.38 9.74 5.43
N LYS A 87 12.48 9.13 6.61
CA LYS A 87 13.77 8.79 7.19
C LYS A 87 14.43 7.66 6.40
N GLU A 88 15.73 7.79 6.20
CA GLU A 88 16.53 6.81 5.45
C GLU A 88 16.41 5.40 6.03
N GLU A 89 16.37 5.31 7.36
CA GLU A 89 16.20 4.03 8.06
C GLU A 89 14.92 3.31 7.70
N MET A 90 13.83 4.07 7.53
CA MET A 90 12.53 3.51 7.15
C MET A 90 12.54 3.02 5.72
N LYS A 91 13.21 3.76 4.83
CA LYS A 91 13.36 3.35 3.43
C LYS A 91 14.18 2.07 3.32
N LYS A 92 15.24 1.95 4.10
CA LYS A 92 16.06 0.75 4.15
C LYS A 92 15.28 -0.44 4.68
N GLU A 93 14.48 -0.22 5.72
CA GLU A 93 13.64 -1.28 6.28
C GLU A 93 12.62 -1.76 5.25
N ALA A 94 11.99 -0.84 4.53
CA ALA A 94 11.06 -1.18 3.46
C ALA A 94 11.74 -2.03 2.37
N GLN A 95 12.98 -1.70 2.01
CA GLN A 95 13.75 -2.48 1.04
C GLN A 95 14.03 -3.88 1.55
N LYS A 96 14.39 -4.03 2.82
CA LYS A 96 14.65 -5.33 3.44
C LYS A 96 13.40 -6.20 3.45
N ILE A 97 12.25 -5.59 3.68
CA ILE A 97 10.97 -6.30 3.65
C ILE A 97 10.65 -6.78 2.24
N GLY A 98 11.15 -6.09 1.22
CA GLY A 98 10.94 -6.46 -0.17
C GLY A 98 9.78 -5.72 -0.82
N THR A 99 9.56 -4.46 -0.44
CA THR A 99 8.52 -3.64 -1.07
C THR A 99 8.94 -3.22 -2.47
N LEU A 100 7.95 -2.92 -3.33
CA LEU A 100 8.17 -2.49 -4.71
C LEU A 100 8.74 -1.08 -4.82
N GLY A 101 8.43 -0.23 -3.84
CA GLY A 101 8.86 1.15 -3.89
C GLY A 101 8.43 1.95 -2.69
N TYR A 102 8.84 3.20 -2.67
CA TYR A 102 8.59 4.10 -1.56
C TYR A 102 8.21 5.47 -2.12
N ILE A 103 6.96 5.85 -1.94
CA ILE A 103 6.43 7.12 -2.41
C ILE A 103 6.23 8.04 -1.21
N THR A 104 6.84 9.22 -1.24
CA THR A 104 6.73 10.20 -0.15
C THR A 104 5.59 11.16 -0.42
N LYS A 105 4.77 11.42 0.59
CA LYS A 105 3.72 12.44 0.54
C LYS A 105 4.34 13.83 0.75
N PRO A 106 3.88 14.87 0.09
CA PRO A 106 2.86 14.82 -0.97
C PRO A 106 3.41 14.23 -2.26
N PHE A 107 2.56 13.57 -3.02
CA PHE A 107 2.94 12.92 -4.28
C PHE A 107 2.05 13.41 -5.41
N ASP A 108 2.46 13.20 -6.64
CA ASP A 108 1.59 13.39 -7.80
C ASP A 108 1.03 12.03 -8.27
N ALA A 109 -0.06 12.08 -9.04
CA ALA A 109 -0.74 10.88 -9.50
C ALA A 109 0.13 10.00 -10.40
N GLU A 110 1.10 10.61 -11.07
CA GLU A 110 2.02 9.91 -11.97
C GLU A 110 2.81 8.82 -11.25
N LYS A 111 3.25 9.10 -10.04
CA LYS A 111 4.02 8.14 -9.24
C LYS A 111 3.19 6.91 -8.89
N ILE A 112 1.92 7.12 -8.57
CA ILE A 112 1.00 6.02 -8.29
C ILE A 112 0.77 5.20 -9.56
N ASN A 113 0.55 5.88 -10.69
CA ASN A 113 0.31 5.22 -11.97
C ASN A 113 1.52 4.39 -12.43
N GLU A 114 2.74 4.87 -12.17
CA GLU A 114 3.97 4.13 -12.48
C GLU A 114 3.99 2.78 -11.76
N VAL A 115 3.59 2.75 -10.50
CA VAL A 115 3.55 1.50 -9.73
C VAL A 115 2.45 0.57 -10.26
N ILE A 116 1.26 1.11 -10.55
CA ILE A 116 0.16 0.33 -11.10
C ILE A 116 0.58 -0.34 -12.40
N ASN A 117 1.33 0.35 -13.25
CA ASN A 117 1.77 -0.18 -14.53
C ASN A 117 2.80 -1.32 -14.39
N LYS A 118 3.37 -1.49 -13.23
CA LYS A 118 4.36 -2.56 -12.98
C LYS A 118 3.73 -3.85 -12.44
N ILE A 119 2.46 -3.86 -12.10
CA ILE A 119 1.81 -5.06 -11.56
C ILE A 119 1.14 -5.92 -12.62
#